data_6132a69c161e6b40bae0e7ca13fa30b7
#
_entry.id   6132a69c161e6b40bae0e7ca13fa30b7
#
_cell.length_a   1.000
_cell.length_b   1.000
_cell.length_c   1.000
_cell.angle_alpha   90.00
_cell.angle_beta   90.00
_cell.angle_gamma   90.00
#
_symmetry.space_group_name_H-M   'P 1'
#
loop_
_entity.id
_entity.type
_entity.pdbx_description
1 polymer ?
#
loop_
_entity_poly.entity_id
_entity_poly.type
_entity_poly.pdbx_seq_one_letter_code
_entity_poly.pdbx_strand_id
1 'polypeptide(L)'
;EKIIRKIEERYMIFQYELKDNSLRVMVPKELDHHSSIDLRSQTDMLLQTYHVKNLVFDFKDTEFMDSSGIGMMIGRCKNMDFTGGEVRAEHMNGRIRKIFLLSGLHKMVKIEEGGEEE
;
A
#
# COMPACT_ATOMS: atom_id res chain seq x y z
N GLU A 1 -21.00 6.85 -11.97
CA GLU A 1 -19.77 7.31 -11.33
C GLU A 1 -19.96 7.79 -9.91
N LYS A 2 -20.95 8.63 -9.69
CA LYS A 2 -21.27 9.08 -8.35
C LYS A 2 -21.66 7.93 -7.43
N ILE A 3 -22.39 6.95 -7.96
CA ILE A 3 -22.81 5.80 -7.19
C ILE A 3 -21.60 4.97 -6.77
N ILE A 4 -20.67 4.75 -7.71
CA ILE A 4 -19.46 4.00 -7.41
C ILE A 4 -18.65 4.70 -6.33
N ARG A 5 -18.53 6.03 -6.42
CA ARG A 5 -17.76 6.78 -5.44
C ARG A 5 -18.38 6.68 -4.05
N LYS A 6 -19.72 6.73 -3.97
CA LYS A 6 -20.38 6.59 -2.69
C LYS A 6 -20.19 5.21 -2.08
N ILE A 7 -20.20 4.18 -2.92
CA ILE A 7 -19.96 2.82 -2.44
C ILE A 7 -18.54 2.71 -1.91
N GLU A 8 -17.58 3.26 -2.63
CA GLU A 8 -16.18 3.25 -2.19
C GLU A 8 -16.04 3.92 -0.83
N GLU A 9 -16.64 5.10 -0.67
CA GLU A 9 -16.50 5.87 0.57
C GLU A 9 -17.00 5.11 1.78
N ARG A 10 -18.01 4.26 1.61
CA ARG A 10 -18.54 3.47 2.71
C ARG A 10 -17.52 2.45 3.24
N TYR A 11 -16.65 1.98 2.38
CA TYR A 11 -15.70 0.93 2.74
C TYR A 11 -14.26 1.44 2.87
N MET A 12 -14.06 2.74 2.65
CA MET A 12 -12.73 3.32 2.72
C MET A 12 -12.42 3.73 4.15
N ILE A 13 -11.54 2.98 4.77
CA ILE A 13 -11.12 3.25 6.15
C ILE A 13 -9.86 4.11 6.15
N PHE A 14 -8.98 3.89 5.18
CA PHE A 14 -7.72 4.59 5.09
C PHE A 14 -7.75 5.62 3.98
N GLN A 15 -7.03 6.71 4.18
CA GLN A 15 -6.94 7.76 3.16
C GLN A 15 -6.22 7.23 1.94
N TYR A 16 -6.66 7.67 0.79
CA TYR A 16 -6.01 7.32 -0.47
C TYR A 16 -6.15 8.47 -1.44
N GLU A 17 -5.29 8.47 -2.45
CA GLU A 17 -5.31 9.46 -3.50
C GLU A 17 -5.12 8.75 -4.83
N LEU A 18 -6.03 9.01 -5.75
CA LEU A 18 -5.93 8.44 -7.09
C LEU A 18 -5.69 9.56 -8.07
N LYS A 19 -4.57 9.50 -8.76
CA LYS A 19 -4.20 10.52 -9.73
C LYS A 19 -3.59 9.86 -10.94
N ASP A 20 -4.21 10.09 -12.09
CA ASP A 20 -3.80 9.41 -13.32
C ASP A 20 -3.88 7.90 -13.10
N ASN A 21 -2.81 7.17 -13.30
CA ASN A 21 -2.79 5.73 -13.08
C ASN A 21 -2.07 5.33 -11.82
N SER A 22 -1.92 6.27 -10.89
CA SER A 22 -1.24 6.02 -9.61
C SER A 22 -2.23 6.07 -8.47
N LEU A 23 -2.20 5.06 -7.64
CA LEU A 23 -3.00 4.98 -6.42
C LEU A 23 -2.05 5.04 -5.23
N ARG A 24 -2.19 6.07 -4.43
CA ARG A 24 -1.43 6.20 -3.18
C ARG A 24 -2.35 5.85 -2.02
N VAL A 25 -1.90 4.95 -1.18
CA VAL A 25 -2.67 4.50 -0.02
C VAL A 25 -1.87 4.83 1.24
N MET A 26 -2.52 5.46 2.20
CA MET A 26 -1.89 5.79 3.48
C MET A 26 -1.93 4.57 4.39
N VAL A 27 -0.76 4.11 4.80
CA VAL A 27 -0.66 2.97 5.69
C VAL A 27 -0.84 3.47 7.13
N PRO A 28 -1.64 2.76 7.96
CA PRO A 28 -1.89 3.24 9.31
C PRO A 28 -0.66 3.15 10.20
N LYS A 29 -0.76 3.74 11.37
CA LYS A 29 0.33 3.75 12.35
C LYS A 29 0.81 2.34 12.66
N GLU A 30 -0.11 1.41 12.82
CA GLU A 30 0.21 0.01 13.08
C GLU A 30 -0.42 -0.85 12.01
N LEU A 31 0.42 -1.48 11.21
CA LEU A 31 -0.03 -2.40 10.18
C LEU A 31 0.04 -3.81 10.74
N ASP A 32 -0.99 -4.16 11.51
CA ASP A 32 -1.10 -5.44 12.18
C ASP A 32 -2.12 -6.33 11.46
N HIS A 33 -2.55 -7.40 12.12
CA HIS A 33 -3.46 -8.36 11.50
C HIS A 33 -4.79 -7.71 11.09
N HIS A 34 -5.39 -6.93 11.98
CA HIS A 34 -6.67 -6.29 11.68
C HIS A 34 -6.58 -5.26 10.57
N SER A 35 -5.65 -4.34 10.71
CA SER A 35 -5.51 -3.27 9.72
C SER A 35 -5.03 -3.81 8.37
N SER A 36 -4.28 -4.91 8.38
CA SER A 36 -3.86 -5.53 7.12
C SER A 36 -5.04 -6.10 6.34
N ILE A 37 -6.01 -6.70 7.03
CA ILE A 37 -7.21 -7.21 6.37
C ILE A 37 -7.99 -6.06 5.75
N ASP A 38 -8.18 -4.99 6.51
CA ASP A 38 -8.94 -3.83 6.03
C ASP A 38 -8.22 -3.12 4.89
N LEU A 39 -6.92 -2.95 5.01
CA LEU A 39 -6.14 -2.28 3.97
C LEU A 39 -6.12 -3.10 2.69
N ARG A 40 -6.02 -4.42 2.82
CA ARG A 40 -6.10 -5.32 1.67
C ARG A 40 -7.45 -5.18 0.97
N SER A 41 -8.54 -5.23 1.74
CA SER A 41 -9.88 -5.15 1.16
C SER A 41 -10.10 -3.84 0.42
N GLN A 42 -9.68 -2.74 1.05
CA GLN A 42 -9.81 -1.43 0.43
C GLN A 42 -8.99 -1.32 -0.84
N THR A 43 -7.74 -1.78 -0.77
CA THR A 43 -6.85 -1.70 -1.91
C THR A 43 -7.36 -2.56 -3.06
N ASP A 44 -7.81 -3.78 -2.76
CA ASP A 44 -8.34 -4.67 -3.79
C ASP A 44 -9.55 -4.06 -4.48
N MET A 45 -10.44 -3.42 -3.71
CA MET A 45 -11.60 -2.77 -4.30
C MET A 45 -11.18 -1.67 -5.27
N LEU A 46 -10.20 -0.86 -4.87
CA LEU A 46 -9.73 0.22 -5.72
C LEU A 46 -9.03 -0.30 -6.97
N LEU A 47 -8.27 -1.37 -6.83
CA LEU A 47 -7.57 -1.96 -7.97
C LEU A 47 -8.54 -2.61 -8.96
N GLN A 48 -9.70 -3.08 -8.49
CA GLN A 48 -10.71 -3.65 -9.35
C GLN A 48 -11.54 -2.57 -10.05
N THR A 49 -11.64 -1.42 -9.41
CA THR A 49 -12.47 -0.32 -9.91
C THR A 49 -11.74 0.56 -10.91
N TYR A 50 -10.46 0.79 -10.67
CA TYR A 50 -9.67 1.71 -11.47
C TYR A 50 -8.48 1.01 -12.13
N HIS A 51 -8.04 1.58 -13.25
CA HIS A 51 -6.85 1.07 -13.92
C HIS A 51 -5.62 1.69 -13.24
N VAL A 52 -4.96 0.91 -12.41
CA VAL A 52 -3.82 1.37 -11.62
C VAL A 52 -2.55 0.73 -12.14
N LYS A 53 -1.59 1.55 -12.51
CA LYS A 53 -0.27 1.08 -12.94
C LYS A 53 0.76 1.19 -11.82
N ASN A 54 0.58 2.14 -10.92
CA ASN A 54 1.49 2.34 -9.80
C ASN A 54 0.70 2.32 -8.50
N LEU A 55 1.00 1.38 -7.63
CA LEU A 55 0.41 1.31 -6.31
C LEU A 55 1.46 1.76 -5.31
N VAL A 56 1.20 2.87 -4.64
CA VAL A 56 2.13 3.48 -3.71
C VAL A 56 1.62 3.32 -2.29
N PHE A 57 2.39 2.67 -1.45
CA PHE A 57 2.09 2.60 -0.02
C PHE A 57 2.91 3.67 0.70
N ASP A 58 2.21 4.60 1.33
CA ASP A 58 2.85 5.70 2.03
C ASP A 58 2.92 5.36 3.51
N PHE A 59 4.13 5.19 4.01
CA PHE A 59 4.40 4.78 5.39
C PHE A 59 4.71 5.96 6.30
N LYS A 60 4.33 7.16 5.89
CA LYS A 60 4.68 8.36 6.65
C LYS A 60 4.30 8.26 8.11
N ASP A 61 3.13 7.72 8.41
CA ASP A 61 2.64 7.63 9.78
C ASP A 61 2.88 6.27 10.42
N THR A 62 3.50 5.34 9.70
CA THR A 62 3.59 3.96 10.16
C THR A 62 4.78 3.75 11.08
N GLU A 63 4.52 3.16 12.25
CA GLU A 63 5.53 2.87 13.24
C GLU A 63 5.77 1.38 13.44
N PHE A 64 4.81 0.56 13.03
CA PHE A 64 4.89 -0.88 13.26
C PHE A 64 4.25 -1.65 12.13
N MET A 65 4.86 -2.79 11.79
CA MET A 65 4.32 -3.70 10.78
C MET A 65 4.69 -5.12 11.17
N ASP A 66 3.69 -6.01 11.25
CA ASP A 66 3.94 -7.41 11.55
C ASP A 66 3.89 -8.27 10.29
N SER A 67 3.94 -9.59 10.48
CA SER A 67 3.96 -10.52 9.35
C SER A 67 2.68 -10.46 8.50
N SER A 68 1.57 -10.06 9.10
CA SER A 68 0.32 -9.91 8.34
C SER A 68 0.45 -8.77 7.33
N GLY A 69 1.10 -7.68 7.75
CA GLY A 69 1.36 -6.57 6.84
C GLY A 69 2.28 -6.98 5.70
N ILE A 70 3.31 -7.75 6.03
CA ILE A 70 4.23 -8.26 5.01
C ILE A 70 3.47 -9.11 4.00
N GLY A 71 2.61 -10.03 4.48
CA GLY A 71 1.82 -10.89 3.60
C GLY A 71 0.88 -10.10 2.71
N MET A 72 0.24 -9.09 3.27
CA MET A 72 -0.65 -8.22 2.51
C MET A 72 0.12 -7.52 1.38
N MET A 73 1.30 -7.02 1.68
CA MET A 73 2.15 -6.36 0.68
C MET A 73 2.53 -7.33 -0.43
N ILE A 74 2.95 -8.54 -0.07
CA ILE A 74 3.35 -9.56 -1.07
C ILE A 74 2.19 -9.85 -2.01
N GLY A 75 0.98 -10.00 -1.45
CA GLY A 75 -0.20 -10.26 -2.28
C GLY A 75 -0.48 -9.15 -3.28
N ARG A 76 -0.32 -7.92 -2.84
CA ARG A 76 -0.54 -6.77 -3.75
C ARG A 76 0.54 -6.71 -4.82
N CYS A 77 1.77 -7.06 -4.48
CA CYS A 77 2.84 -7.10 -5.46
C CYS A 77 2.54 -8.12 -6.56
N LYS A 78 2.04 -9.29 -6.17
CA LYS A 78 1.69 -10.31 -7.15
C LYS A 78 0.55 -9.86 -8.05
N ASN A 79 -0.47 -9.20 -7.47
CA ASN A 79 -1.58 -8.67 -8.26
C ASN A 79 -1.10 -7.64 -9.28
N MET A 80 -0.26 -6.72 -8.83
CA MET A 80 0.24 -5.67 -9.71
C MET A 80 1.15 -6.23 -10.79
N ASP A 81 1.99 -7.19 -10.43
CA ASP A 81 2.88 -7.82 -11.41
C ASP A 81 2.08 -8.51 -12.50
N PHE A 82 0.99 -9.17 -12.12
CA PHE A 82 0.14 -9.88 -13.08
C PHE A 82 -0.44 -8.92 -14.12
N THR A 83 -0.75 -7.69 -13.73
CA THR A 83 -1.33 -6.70 -14.65
C THR A 83 -0.28 -5.79 -15.27
N GLY A 84 0.98 -6.01 -14.99
CA GLY A 84 2.07 -5.22 -15.56
C GLY A 84 2.35 -3.92 -14.83
N GLY A 85 1.82 -3.76 -13.62
CA GLY A 85 2.06 -2.57 -12.82
C GLY A 85 3.21 -2.79 -11.83
N GLU A 86 3.38 -1.82 -10.96
CA GLU A 86 4.43 -1.92 -9.94
C GLU A 86 3.95 -1.38 -8.61
N VAL A 87 4.64 -1.78 -7.55
CA VAL A 87 4.34 -1.35 -6.19
C VAL A 87 5.53 -0.55 -5.67
N ARG A 88 5.23 0.58 -5.04
CA ARG A 88 6.25 1.47 -4.45
C ARG A 88 5.95 1.68 -2.98
N ALA A 89 6.99 1.96 -2.21
CA ALA A 89 6.87 2.33 -0.80
C ALA A 89 7.59 3.65 -0.60
N GLU A 90 6.94 4.57 0.12
CA GLU A 90 7.49 5.89 0.36
C GLU A 90 7.44 6.24 1.84
N HIS A 91 8.35 7.11 2.25
CA HIS A 91 8.37 7.69 3.61
C HIS A 91 8.54 6.66 4.72
N MET A 92 9.30 5.61 4.47
CA MET A 92 9.55 4.62 5.49
C MET A 92 10.59 5.13 6.49
N ASN A 93 10.32 4.95 7.79
CA ASN A 93 11.34 5.20 8.79
C ASN A 93 12.30 4.01 8.83
N GLY A 94 13.34 4.12 9.66
CA GLY A 94 14.37 3.09 9.71
C GLY A 94 13.85 1.73 10.13
N ARG A 95 12.88 1.70 11.03
CA ARG A 95 12.32 0.44 11.53
C ARG A 95 11.57 -0.29 10.40
N ILE A 96 10.73 0.43 9.68
CA ILE A 96 9.97 -0.18 8.58
C ILE A 96 10.89 -0.59 7.45
N ARG A 97 11.89 0.23 7.15
CA ARG A 97 12.88 -0.11 6.13
C ARG A 97 13.62 -1.40 6.49
N LYS A 98 13.95 -1.58 7.76
CA LYS A 98 14.63 -2.78 8.21
C LYS A 98 13.74 -4.02 8.03
N ILE A 99 12.44 -3.87 8.30
CA ILE A 99 11.49 -4.95 8.09
C ILE A 99 11.43 -5.33 6.61
N PHE A 100 11.44 -4.35 5.72
CA PHE A 100 11.47 -4.60 4.29
C PHE A 100 12.71 -5.41 3.88
N LEU A 101 13.85 -5.05 4.45
CA LEU A 101 15.09 -5.76 4.12
C LEU A 101 15.09 -7.18 4.64
N LEU A 102 14.67 -7.36 5.90
CA LEU A 102 14.69 -8.69 6.52
C LEU A 102 13.67 -9.63 5.92
N SER A 103 12.53 -9.12 5.47
CA SER A 103 11.46 -9.93 4.89
C SER A 103 11.64 -10.19 3.40
N GLY A 104 12.54 -9.47 2.76
CA GLY A 104 12.72 -9.58 1.32
C GLY A 104 11.77 -8.72 0.51
N LEU A 105 10.93 -7.92 1.17
CA LEU A 105 10.00 -7.03 0.45
C LEU A 105 10.73 -6.06 -0.47
N HIS A 106 11.94 -5.66 -0.12
CA HIS A 106 12.72 -4.74 -0.94
C HIS A 106 13.01 -5.28 -2.34
N LYS A 107 12.87 -6.58 -2.54
CA LYS A 107 13.09 -7.19 -3.86
C LYS A 107 11.85 -7.09 -4.75
N MET A 108 10.69 -6.85 -4.16
CA MET A 108 9.42 -6.81 -4.88
C MET A 108 8.85 -5.40 -4.98
N VAL A 109 9.21 -4.54 -4.05
CA VAL A 109 8.66 -3.19 -3.90
C VAL A 109 9.77 -2.19 -4.18
N LYS A 110 9.48 -1.21 -5.03
CA LYS A 110 10.41 -0.11 -5.25
C LYS A 110 10.38 0.84 -4.07
N ILE A 111 11.52 1.09 -3.48
CA ILE A 111 11.61 1.98 -2.34
C ILE A 111 12.03 3.35 -2.83
N GLU A 112 11.22 4.36 -2.51
CA GLU A 112 11.56 5.73 -2.84
C GLU A 112 12.54 6.26 -1.80
N GLU A 113 13.66 6.71 -2.27
CA GLU A 113 14.70 7.19 -1.38
C GLU A 113 14.59 8.68 -1.10
N GLY A 114 13.50 9.25 -1.39
CA GLY A 114 13.31 10.65 -1.34
C GLY A 114 13.94 11.33 -0.18
N GLY A 115 14.41 12.11 0.21
CA GLY A 115 15.20 12.76 1.17
C GLY A 115 14.78 12.72 2.60
N GLU A 116 13.96 11.86 2.91
CA GLU A 116 13.59 11.79 4.31
C GLU A 116 14.62 11.12 5.06
N GLU A 117 15.16 11.33 5.29
CA GLU A 117 15.98 10.61 5.82
C GLU A 117 16.01 10.64 7.08
N GLU A 118 15.96 10.88 7.12
CA GLU A 118 15.97 10.64 7.90
C GLU A 118 15.73 10.50 8.63
#